data_0731b7b63e4bcd7106262f00f5c770f1
#
_entry.id   0731b7b63e4bcd7106262f00f5c770f1
#
_cell.length_a   1.000
_cell.length_b   1.000
_cell.length_c   1.000
_cell.angle_alpha   90.00
_cell.angle_beta   90.00
_cell.angle_gamma   90.00
#
_symmetry.space_group_name_H-M   'P 1'
#
loop_
_entity.id
_entity.type
_entity.pdbx_description
1 polymer ?
#
loop_
_entity_poly.entity_id
_entity_poly.type
_entity_poly.pdbx_seq_one_letter_code
_entity_poly.pdbx_strand_id
1 'polypeptide(L)'
;VITEEPPLPQPPETEPVPPAWEETPVQTEAVQENPKSNAQPETRIVPETERDLPRMAHKVIGEVFDTYIILEYDAQTLMFIDKHAAHERLIYEKLKKDKGKGCAQYLLEPVKVTLSKLEYDAVLQNAVLLDEAGFEISDFGAGMVLVRSAPQYLTHDDIEPAVIEMAGYLLQNKNDINSQHMDWIYHNVSCRAAIKAGNLSHPQELIDLARRLEEDSTIRYCPHGRPISIIIKRREIEKQFGRV
;
A
#
# COMPACT_ATOMS: atom_id res chain seq x y z
N VAL A 1 54.98 20.04 15.37
CA VAL A 1 53.88 20.54 16.21
C VAL A 1 52.69 19.64 15.92
N ILE A 2 52.46 18.70 16.83
CA ILE A 2 51.34 17.76 16.76
C ILE A 2 50.19 18.45 17.50
N THR A 3 49.15 18.81 16.81
CA THR A 3 47.89 19.31 17.41
C THR A 3 47.02 18.12 17.77
N GLU A 4 46.81 17.91 19.06
CA GLU A 4 45.83 16.93 19.60
C GLU A 4 44.41 17.40 19.29
N GLU A 5 43.60 16.49 18.74
CA GLU A 5 42.15 16.67 18.61
C GLU A 5 41.47 16.57 19.99
N PRO A 6 40.42 17.38 20.24
CA PRO A 6 39.69 17.29 21.50
C PRO A 6 38.82 16.02 21.55
N PRO A 7 38.62 15.41 22.73
CA PRO A 7 37.83 14.18 22.88
C PRO A 7 36.34 14.41 22.60
N LEU A 8 35.73 13.41 21.97
CA LEU A 8 34.30 13.37 21.68
C LEU A 8 33.44 13.37 22.98
N PRO A 9 32.29 14.04 22.99
CA PRO A 9 31.40 14.07 24.15
C PRO A 9 30.82 12.68 24.40
N GLN A 10 30.81 12.26 25.67
CA GLN A 10 30.21 11.01 26.13
C GLN A 10 28.66 11.11 26.06
N PRO A 11 27.93 10.02 25.71
CA PRO A 11 26.49 10.01 25.77
C PRO A 11 26.00 10.13 27.22
N PRO A 12 24.81 10.75 27.43
CA PRO A 12 24.25 10.91 28.78
C PRO A 12 23.89 9.54 29.39
N GLU A 13 24.25 9.38 30.68
CA GLU A 13 23.88 8.22 31.50
C GLU A 13 22.33 8.14 31.59
N THR A 14 21.77 7.02 31.16
CA THR A 14 20.36 6.73 31.33
C THR A 14 20.09 6.22 32.74
N GLU A 15 19.33 6.99 33.51
CA GLU A 15 18.79 6.54 34.79
C GLU A 15 17.85 5.35 34.59
N PRO A 16 17.84 4.36 35.50
CA PRO A 16 16.95 3.20 35.37
C PRO A 16 15.50 3.59 35.66
N VAL A 17 14.61 3.37 34.67
CA VAL A 17 13.16 3.50 34.81
C VAL A 17 12.65 2.33 35.66
N PRO A 18 11.90 2.54 36.76
CA PRO A 18 11.30 1.46 37.54
C PRO A 18 10.15 0.77 36.76
N PRO A 19 9.94 -0.53 36.97
CA PRO A 19 8.87 -1.26 36.28
C PRO A 19 7.49 -0.83 36.81
N ALA A 20 6.65 -0.34 35.92
CA ALA A 20 5.28 0.09 36.20
C ALA A 20 4.32 -1.13 36.24
N TRP A 21 4.31 -1.86 37.36
CA TRP A 21 3.20 -2.75 37.71
C TRP A 21 3.18 -2.97 39.23
N GLU A 22 2.63 -2.03 39.96
CA GLU A 22 2.13 -2.29 41.32
C GLU A 22 0.60 -2.26 41.26
N GLU A 23 0.02 -3.41 41.55
CA GLU A 23 -1.44 -3.59 41.66
C GLU A 23 -1.96 -2.90 42.94
N THR A 24 -2.85 -1.94 42.75
CA THR A 24 -3.63 -1.38 43.86
C THR A 24 -4.83 -2.29 44.13
N PRO A 25 -5.09 -2.69 45.37
CA PRO A 25 -6.23 -3.56 45.69
C PRO A 25 -7.56 -2.80 45.53
N VAL A 26 -8.43 -3.34 44.67
CA VAL A 26 -9.81 -2.88 44.51
C VAL A 26 -10.61 -3.36 45.74
N GLN A 27 -11.15 -2.43 46.51
CA GLN A 27 -12.10 -2.69 47.59
C GLN A 27 -13.41 -3.22 47.01
N THR A 28 -13.79 -4.40 47.45
CA THR A 28 -15.07 -5.03 47.11
C THR A 28 -16.16 -4.45 48.02
N GLU A 29 -16.99 -3.55 47.51
CA GLU A 29 -18.26 -3.20 48.16
C GLU A 29 -19.32 -4.24 47.79
N ALA A 30 -19.93 -4.81 48.81
CA ALA A 30 -21.03 -5.77 48.71
C ALA A 30 -22.31 -5.08 48.22
N VAL A 31 -22.79 -5.45 47.05
CA VAL A 31 -24.12 -5.05 46.56
C VAL A 31 -25.13 -6.12 46.93
N GLN A 32 -26.13 -5.70 47.68
CA GLN A 32 -27.28 -6.48 48.14
C GLN A 32 -28.10 -7.03 46.95
N GLU A 33 -28.44 -8.29 47.03
CA GLU A 33 -29.44 -8.95 46.17
C GLU A 33 -30.83 -8.34 46.37
N ASN A 34 -31.47 -8.01 45.25
CA ASN A 34 -32.90 -7.76 45.21
C ASN A 34 -33.55 -8.61 44.08
N PRO A 35 -34.65 -9.27 44.35
CA PRO A 35 -35.13 -10.36 43.49
C PRO A 35 -36.14 -9.91 42.44
N LYS A 36 -36.06 -10.57 41.29
CA LYS A 36 -37.12 -10.78 40.30
C LYS A 36 -37.61 -9.54 39.51
N SER A 37 -37.03 -9.33 38.36
CA SER A 37 -37.75 -8.77 37.22
C SER A 37 -37.59 -9.68 36.01
N ASN A 38 -38.75 -9.97 35.42
CA ASN A 38 -38.97 -10.85 34.29
C ASN A 38 -38.46 -10.15 33.04
N ALA A 39 -37.19 -10.36 32.62
CA ALA A 39 -36.62 -9.80 31.43
C ALA A 39 -36.79 -10.79 30.27
N GLN A 40 -37.59 -10.41 29.31
CA GLN A 40 -37.61 -10.99 27.95
C GLN A 40 -36.21 -10.90 27.36
N PRO A 41 -35.78 -11.83 26.47
CA PRO A 41 -34.48 -11.76 25.85
C PRO A 41 -34.40 -10.49 25.00
N GLU A 42 -33.59 -9.54 25.43
CA GLU A 42 -33.23 -8.38 24.61
C GLU A 42 -32.56 -8.88 23.31
N THR A 43 -33.28 -8.73 22.24
CA THR A 43 -32.74 -8.94 20.87
C THR A 43 -31.64 -7.91 20.70
N ARG A 44 -30.39 -8.35 20.79
CA ARG A 44 -29.20 -7.55 20.50
C ARG A 44 -29.35 -7.04 19.08
N ILE A 45 -29.69 -5.75 18.91
CA ILE A 45 -29.75 -5.09 17.63
C ILE A 45 -28.31 -4.97 17.15
N VAL A 46 -27.89 -5.90 16.29
CA VAL A 46 -26.62 -5.83 15.56
C VAL A 46 -26.82 -4.72 14.54
N PRO A 47 -25.94 -3.70 14.46
CA PRO A 47 -26.06 -2.64 13.49
C PRO A 47 -26.18 -3.23 12.07
N GLU A 48 -27.08 -2.71 11.28
CA GLU A 48 -27.36 -3.17 9.91
C GLU A 48 -26.15 -3.17 8.98
N THR A 49 -25.10 -2.43 9.32
CA THR A 49 -23.84 -2.32 8.59
C THR A 49 -22.99 -3.61 8.59
N GLU A 50 -23.26 -4.59 9.47
CA GLU A 50 -22.52 -5.87 9.47
C GLU A 50 -23.18 -6.98 8.61
N ARG A 51 -24.38 -6.75 8.07
CA ARG A 51 -25.15 -7.80 7.40
C ARG A 51 -24.86 -7.99 5.91
N ASP A 52 -24.26 -7.01 5.24
CA ASP A 52 -24.11 -6.99 3.77
C ASP A 52 -22.68 -7.09 3.26
N LEU A 53 -21.69 -7.33 4.11
CA LEU A 53 -20.34 -7.59 3.66
C LEU A 53 -20.28 -9.02 3.09
N PRO A 54 -19.80 -9.22 1.85
CA PRO A 54 -19.56 -10.55 1.33
C PRO A 54 -18.62 -11.27 2.30
N ARG A 55 -19.06 -12.43 2.79
CA ARG A 55 -18.25 -13.24 3.70
C ARG A 55 -16.98 -13.62 2.99
N MET A 56 -15.87 -13.09 3.43
CA MET A 56 -14.55 -13.56 3.00
C MET A 56 -14.39 -15.02 3.41
N ALA A 57 -13.71 -15.79 2.55
CA ALA A 57 -13.35 -17.16 2.88
C ALA A 57 -12.44 -17.20 4.13
N HIS A 58 -11.69 -16.12 4.37
CA HIS A 58 -10.69 -16.01 5.44
C HIS A 58 -10.96 -14.78 6.32
N LYS A 59 -10.56 -14.87 7.59
CA LYS A 59 -10.79 -13.81 8.57
C LYS A 59 -9.60 -12.86 8.62
N VAL A 60 -9.82 -11.58 8.30
CA VAL A 60 -8.84 -10.52 8.58
C VAL A 60 -8.78 -10.30 10.09
N ILE A 61 -7.60 -10.48 10.69
CA ILE A 61 -7.35 -10.25 12.12
C ILE A 61 -7.04 -8.77 12.35
N GLY A 62 -6.23 -8.16 11.50
CA GLY A 62 -5.84 -6.77 11.59
C GLY A 62 -4.57 -6.44 10.83
N GLU A 63 -4.01 -5.29 11.14
CA GLU A 63 -2.76 -4.78 10.57
C GLU A 63 -1.67 -4.69 11.64
N VAL A 64 -0.42 -4.96 11.27
CA VAL A 64 0.74 -4.80 12.13
C VAL A 64 1.83 -4.00 11.43
N PHE A 65 2.53 -3.18 12.21
CA PHE A 65 3.60 -2.29 11.74
C PHE A 65 3.14 -1.35 10.61
N ASP A 66 1.84 -1.03 10.55
CA ASP A 66 1.23 -0.23 9.47
C ASP A 66 1.66 -0.69 8.06
N THR A 67 2.00 -1.97 7.92
CA THR A 67 2.62 -2.55 6.72
C THR A 67 2.02 -3.89 6.34
N TYR A 68 1.72 -4.75 7.30
CA TYR A 68 1.29 -6.12 7.03
C TYR A 68 -0.11 -6.39 7.52
N ILE A 69 -0.94 -6.99 6.66
CA ILE A 69 -2.26 -7.50 7.02
C ILE A 69 -2.10 -8.94 7.51
N ILE A 70 -2.72 -9.27 8.63
CA ILE A 70 -2.76 -10.64 9.16
C ILE A 70 -4.14 -11.23 8.87
N LEU A 71 -4.13 -12.41 8.25
CA LEU A 71 -5.32 -13.22 7.98
C LEU A 71 -5.23 -14.55 8.73
N GLU A 72 -6.34 -14.98 9.33
CA GLU A 72 -6.55 -16.38 9.70
C GLU A 72 -7.04 -17.11 8.45
N TYR A 73 -6.09 -17.73 7.70
CA TYR A 73 -6.39 -18.38 6.43
C TYR A 73 -7.17 -19.69 6.62
N ASP A 74 -6.78 -20.46 7.61
CA ASP A 74 -7.51 -21.64 8.12
C ASP A 74 -7.14 -21.88 9.59
N ALA A 75 -7.75 -22.89 10.24
CA ALA A 75 -7.51 -23.22 11.64
C ALA A 75 -6.04 -23.56 12.01
N GLN A 76 -5.18 -23.76 11.00
CA GLN A 76 -3.78 -24.17 11.15
C GLN A 76 -2.80 -23.20 10.48
N THR A 77 -3.29 -22.09 9.88
CA THR A 77 -2.46 -21.24 9.00
C THR A 77 -2.79 -19.77 9.21
N LEU A 78 -1.77 -18.98 9.53
CA LEU A 78 -1.81 -17.53 9.39
C LEU A 78 -1.16 -17.13 8.07
N MET A 79 -1.73 -16.12 7.41
CA MET A 79 -1.15 -15.47 6.24
C MET A 79 -0.83 -14.01 6.59
N PHE A 80 0.35 -13.57 6.23
CA PHE A 80 0.77 -12.18 6.29
C PHE A 80 0.85 -11.64 4.88
N ILE A 81 0.17 -10.54 4.60
CA ILE A 81 0.18 -9.86 3.31
C ILE A 81 0.91 -8.53 3.47
N ASP A 82 1.90 -8.28 2.64
CA ASP A 82 2.49 -6.96 2.47
C ASP A 82 1.51 -6.08 1.71
N LYS A 83 0.86 -5.11 2.39
CA LYS A 83 -0.18 -4.27 1.81
C LYS A 83 0.34 -3.38 0.67
N HIS A 84 1.61 -2.93 0.76
CA HIS A 84 2.22 -2.14 -0.30
C HIS A 84 2.41 -2.98 -1.56
N ALA A 85 3.09 -4.13 -1.43
CA ALA A 85 3.33 -5.05 -2.54
C ALA A 85 2.03 -5.57 -3.17
N ALA A 86 1.02 -5.82 -2.35
CA ALA A 86 -0.31 -6.24 -2.78
C ALA A 86 -1.01 -5.14 -3.59
N HIS A 87 -1.05 -3.91 -3.08
CA HIS A 87 -1.71 -2.79 -3.74
C HIS A 87 -1.02 -2.43 -5.05
N GLU A 88 0.32 -2.36 -5.05
CA GLU A 88 1.12 -2.15 -6.26
C GLU A 88 0.75 -3.18 -7.35
N ARG A 89 0.72 -4.46 -7.00
CA ARG A 89 0.40 -5.51 -7.96
C ARG A 89 -1.03 -5.42 -8.49
N LEU A 90 -2.01 -5.13 -7.65
CA LEU A 90 -3.40 -4.97 -8.09
C LEU A 90 -3.59 -3.79 -9.05
N ILE A 91 -2.91 -2.67 -8.79
CA ILE A 91 -2.92 -1.51 -9.71
C ILE A 91 -2.26 -1.88 -11.03
N TYR A 92 -1.09 -2.53 -10.99
CA TYR A 92 -0.37 -2.98 -12.18
C TYR A 92 -1.24 -3.90 -13.06
N GLU A 93 -1.87 -4.93 -12.48
CA GLU A 93 -2.75 -5.83 -13.23
C GLU A 93 -3.95 -5.09 -13.82
N LYS A 94 -4.51 -4.13 -13.09
CA LYS A 94 -5.62 -3.30 -13.58
C LYS A 94 -5.21 -2.42 -14.75
N LEU A 95 -4.06 -1.75 -14.68
CA LEU A 95 -3.50 -0.95 -15.77
C LEU A 95 -3.26 -1.80 -17.01
N LYS A 96 -2.71 -2.99 -16.83
CA LYS A 96 -2.42 -3.94 -17.91
C LYS A 96 -3.70 -4.46 -18.57
N LYS A 97 -4.72 -4.82 -17.77
CA LYS A 97 -6.02 -5.30 -18.24
C LYS A 97 -6.76 -4.23 -19.03
N ASP A 98 -6.81 -3.01 -18.53
CA ASP A 98 -7.58 -1.91 -19.10
C ASP A 98 -6.75 -1.09 -20.11
N LYS A 99 -5.52 -1.54 -20.41
CA LYS A 99 -4.58 -0.88 -21.33
C LYS A 99 -4.33 0.58 -20.99
N GLY A 100 -4.08 0.89 -19.71
CA GLY A 100 -3.78 2.23 -19.22
C GLY A 100 -4.85 3.28 -19.52
N LYS A 101 -5.14 3.49 -20.81
CA LYS A 101 -6.14 4.47 -21.28
C LYS A 101 -7.54 4.24 -20.68
N GLY A 102 -7.93 3.01 -20.41
CA GLY A 102 -9.17 2.69 -19.70
C GLY A 102 -9.20 3.14 -18.24
N CYS A 103 -8.05 3.49 -17.67
CA CYS A 103 -7.90 4.01 -16.31
C CYS A 103 -7.57 5.51 -16.28
N ALA A 104 -7.53 6.19 -17.43
CA ALA A 104 -7.19 7.60 -17.52
C ALA A 104 -8.33 8.50 -16.99
N GLN A 105 -7.95 9.58 -16.34
CA GLN A 105 -8.85 10.67 -15.95
C GLN A 105 -8.31 12.01 -16.42
N TYR A 106 -9.20 12.89 -16.85
CA TYR A 106 -8.85 14.28 -17.15
C TYR A 106 -8.58 15.05 -15.87
N LEU A 107 -7.50 15.84 -15.90
CA LEU A 107 -7.12 16.68 -14.78
C LEU A 107 -7.94 17.96 -14.81
N LEU A 108 -8.46 18.37 -13.64
CA LEU A 108 -9.17 19.64 -13.50
C LEU A 108 -8.19 20.80 -13.77
N GLU A 109 -6.96 20.68 -13.32
CA GLU A 109 -5.85 21.58 -13.59
C GLU A 109 -4.74 20.79 -14.28
N PRO A 110 -4.40 21.10 -15.53
CA PRO A 110 -3.32 20.45 -16.25
C PRO A 110 -1.96 20.71 -15.61
N VAL A 111 -1.12 19.69 -15.55
CA VAL A 111 0.22 19.74 -14.95
C VAL A 111 1.24 20.16 -16.00
N LYS A 112 2.04 21.18 -15.70
CA LYS A 112 3.19 21.60 -16.53
C LYS A 112 4.44 20.89 -16.06
N VAL A 113 5.14 20.24 -16.98
CA VAL A 113 6.40 19.54 -16.69
C VAL A 113 7.52 20.15 -17.52
N THR A 114 8.58 20.59 -16.84
CA THR A 114 9.79 21.11 -17.49
C THR A 114 10.79 19.98 -17.68
N LEU A 115 11.25 19.79 -18.92
CA LEU A 115 12.16 18.72 -19.32
C LEU A 115 13.43 19.28 -19.95
N SER A 116 14.53 18.53 -19.92
CA SER A 116 15.68 18.80 -20.76
C SER A 116 15.28 18.64 -22.24
N LYS A 117 16.04 19.26 -23.14
CA LYS A 117 15.74 19.16 -24.59
C LYS A 117 15.60 17.71 -25.07
N LEU A 118 16.49 16.83 -24.63
CA LEU A 118 16.48 15.42 -25.04
C LEU A 118 15.30 14.65 -24.49
N GLU A 119 14.92 14.87 -23.23
CA GLU A 119 13.75 14.27 -22.60
C GLU A 119 12.46 14.78 -23.23
N TYR A 120 12.37 16.09 -23.48
CA TYR A 120 11.24 16.70 -24.18
C TYR A 120 11.03 16.07 -25.57
N ASP A 121 12.10 15.96 -26.38
CA ASP A 121 12.03 15.33 -27.69
C ASP A 121 11.59 13.85 -27.56
N ALA A 122 12.10 13.11 -26.57
CA ALA A 122 11.73 11.72 -26.31
C ALA A 122 10.24 11.57 -25.95
N VAL A 123 9.70 12.44 -25.08
CA VAL A 123 8.27 12.44 -24.69
C VAL A 123 7.39 12.71 -25.90
N LEU A 124 7.68 13.73 -26.70
CA LEU A 124 6.86 14.09 -27.88
C LEU A 124 6.92 13.01 -28.97
N GLN A 125 8.07 12.37 -29.17
CA GLN A 125 8.19 11.24 -30.11
C GLN A 125 7.36 10.02 -29.68
N ASN A 126 7.13 9.85 -28.37
CA ASN A 126 6.38 8.74 -27.80
C ASN A 126 4.97 9.16 -27.31
N ALA A 127 4.44 10.30 -27.78
CA ALA A 127 3.14 10.83 -27.31
C ALA A 127 1.99 9.83 -27.49
N VAL A 128 1.98 9.07 -28.59
CA VAL A 128 0.95 8.03 -28.85
C VAL A 128 1.05 6.91 -27.83
N LEU A 129 2.24 6.44 -27.50
CA LEU A 129 2.47 5.41 -26.49
C LEU A 129 2.02 5.89 -25.10
N LEU A 130 2.32 7.14 -24.76
CA LEU A 130 1.94 7.74 -23.47
C LEU A 130 0.41 7.94 -23.40
N ASP A 131 -0.26 8.30 -24.50
CA ASP A 131 -1.73 8.35 -24.56
C ASP A 131 -2.35 6.96 -24.37
N GLU A 132 -1.78 5.91 -24.95
CA GLU A 132 -2.20 4.52 -24.70
C GLU A 132 -2.01 4.10 -23.24
N ALA A 133 -0.99 4.65 -22.57
CA ALA A 133 -0.76 4.44 -21.14
C ALA A 133 -1.65 5.28 -20.22
N GLY A 134 -2.47 6.19 -20.78
CA GLY A 134 -3.39 7.06 -20.07
C GLY A 134 -2.90 8.48 -19.81
N PHE A 135 -1.75 8.87 -20.39
CA PHE A 135 -1.21 10.22 -20.29
C PHE A 135 -1.43 11.02 -21.58
N GLU A 136 -2.41 11.93 -21.58
CA GLU A 136 -2.55 12.89 -22.65
C GLU A 136 -1.55 14.04 -22.44
N ILE A 137 -0.49 14.04 -23.24
CA ILE A 137 0.60 15.01 -23.16
C ILE A 137 0.65 15.83 -24.43
N SER A 138 0.74 17.14 -24.30
CA SER A 138 0.87 18.08 -25.43
C SER A 138 2.06 19.00 -25.26
N ASP A 139 2.57 19.50 -26.38
CA ASP A 139 3.61 20.53 -26.40
C ASP A 139 3.08 21.83 -25.77
N PHE A 140 3.86 22.41 -24.86
CA PHE A 140 3.59 23.73 -24.25
C PHE A 140 4.65 24.77 -24.67
N GLY A 141 5.68 24.37 -25.41
CA GLY A 141 6.78 25.23 -25.82
C GLY A 141 7.88 25.39 -24.76
N ALA A 142 9.00 25.93 -25.18
CA ALA A 142 10.15 26.24 -24.30
C ALA A 142 10.67 25.06 -23.46
N GLY A 143 10.60 23.82 -23.98
CA GLY A 143 11.03 22.63 -23.25
C GLY A 143 10.04 22.14 -22.19
N MET A 144 8.82 22.63 -22.25
CA MET A 144 7.73 22.23 -21.34
C MET A 144 6.68 21.41 -22.08
N VAL A 145 6.12 20.44 -21.39
CA VAL A 145 4.94 19.69 -21.82
C VAL A 145 3.78 19.93 -20.86
N LEU A 146 2.57 19.81 -21.37
CA LEU A 146 1.33 19.96 -20.60
C LEU A 146 0.61 18.61 -20.54
N VAL A 147 0.44 18.09 -19.34
CA VAL A 147 -0.28 16.85 -19.06
C VAL A 147 -1.75 17.18 -18.77
N ARG A 148 -2.67 16.67 -19.60
CA ARG A 148 -4.12 16.91 -19.48
C ARG A 148 -4.87 15.76 -18.87
N SER A 149 -4.38 14.53 -19.07
CA SER A 149 -4.91 13.34 -18.39
C SER A 149 -3.78 12.46 -17.86
N ALA A 150 -4.07 11.70 -16.84
CA ALA A 150 -3.17 10.72 -16.24
C ALA A 150 -3.99 9.54 -15.70
N PRO A 151 -3.37 8.36 -15.45
CA PRO A 151 -4.05 7.28 -14.74
C PRO A 151 -4.62 7.73 -13.40
N GLN A 152 -5.88 7.38 -13.12
CA GLN A 152 -6.64 7.79 -11.92
C GLN A 152 -6.02 7.40 -10.58
N TYR A 153 -5.02 6.54 -10.61
CA TYR A 153 -4.30 6.08 -9.41
C TYR A 153 -3.22 7.06 -8.95
N LEU A 154 -2.78 7.98 -9.81
CA LEU A 154 -1.79 9.00 -9.46
C LEU A 154 -2.46 10.19 -8.80
N THR A 155 -1.85 10.71 -7.74
CA THR A 155 -2.21 12.01 -7.20
C THR A 155 -1.65 13.12 -8.10
N HIS A 156 -2.19 14.33 -7.99
CA HIS A 156 -1.72 15.49 -8.77
C HIS A 156 -0.20 15.70 -8.59
N ASP A 157 0.30 15.54 -7.36
CA ASP A 157 1.72 15.75 -7.02
C ASP A 157 2.66 14.65 -7.56
N ASP A 158 2.11 13.46 -7.87
CA ASP A 158 2.89 12.36 -8.42
C ASP A 158 3.04 12.42 -9.96
N ILE A 159 2.23 13.25 -10.64
CA ILE A 159 2.20 13.29 -12.12
C ILE A 159 3.50 13.86 -12.69
N GLU A 160 3.96 15.01 -12.22
CA GLU A 160 5.20 15.63 -12.70
C GLU A 160 6.42 14.70 -12.51
N PRO A 161 6.67 14.14 -11.30
CA PRO A 161 7.76 13.19 -11.10
C PRO A 161 7.63 11.93 -11.97
N ALA A 162 6.41 11.43 -12.18
CA ALA A 162 6.19 10.26 -13.05
C ALA A 162 6.59 10.56 -14.51
N VAL A 163 6.19 11.72 -15.05
CA VAL A 163 6.51 12.12 -16.40
C VAL A 163 8.02 12.35 -16.59
N ILE A 164 8.70 12.94 -15.60
CA ILE A 164 10.17 13.11 -15.64
C ILE A 164 10.87 11.75 -15.69
N GLU A 165 10.46 10.79 -14.86
CA GLU A 165 11.05 9.44 -14.89
C GLU A 165 10.76 8.71 -16.20
N MET A 166 9.53 8.81 -16.72
CA MET A 166 9.18 8.25 -18.03
C MET A 166 10.03 8.86 -19.16
N ALA A 167 10.24 10.18 -19.14
CA ALA A 167 11.10 10.87 -20.10
C ALA A 167 12.54 10.35 -20.06
N GLY A 168 13.10 10.21 -18.88
CA GLY A 168 14.44 9.63 -18.68
C GLY A 168 14.54 8.18 -19.16
N TYR A 169 13.55 7.36 -18.85
CA TYR A 169 13.48 5.98 -19.31
C TYR A 169 13.40 5.88 -20.84
N LEU A 170 12.50 6.61 -21.47
CA LEU A 170 12.33 6.61 -22.93
C LEU A 170 13.59 7.11 -23.65
N LEU A 171 14.30 8.08 -23.06
CA LEU A 171 15.55 8.58 -23.60
C LEU A 171 16.66 7.51 -23.60
N GLN A 172 16.76 6.72 -22.53
CA GLN A 172 17.80 5.71 -22.34
C GLN A 172 17.51 4.41 -23.11
N ASN A 173 16.25 4.05 -23.26
CA ASN A 173 15.79 2.76 -23.79
C ASN A 173 15.11 2.89 -25.16
N LYS A 174 15.65 3.74 -26.05
CA LYS A 174 15.07 4.03 -27.38
C LYS A 174 14.88 2.82 -28.28
N ASN A 175 15.60 1.74 -28.02
CA ASN A 175 15.56 0.51 -28.84
C ASN A 175 14.60 -0.54 -28.29
N ASP A 176 13.96 -0.28 -27.14
CA ASP A 176 12.98 -1.18 -26.58
C ASP A 176 11.72 -1.21 -27.44
N ILE A 177 11.04 -2.35 -27.46
CA ILE A 177 9.74 -2.46 -28.13
C ILE A 177 8.64 -1.83 -27.27
N ASN A 178 7.55 -1.37 -27.93
CA ASN A 178 6.45 -0.69 -27.25
C ASN A 178 5.88 -1.46 -26.05
N SER A 179 5.85 -2.79 -26.09
CA SER A 179 5.37 -3.59 -24.96
C SER A 179 6.27 -3.49 -23.72
N GLN A 180 7.58 -3.35 -23.90
CA GLN A 180 8.52 -3.14 -22.79
C GLN A 180 8.38 -1.74 -22.20
N HIS A 181 8.20 -0.72 -23.05
CA HIS A 181 7.88 0.63 -22.58
C HIS A 181 6.59 0.68 -21.78
N MET A 182 5.51 0.05 -22.28
CA MET A 182 4.23 0.00 -21.59
C MET A 182 4.33 -0.70 -20.26
N ASP A 183 5.03 -1.84 -20.21
CA ASP A 183 5.22 -2.61 -18.97
C ASP A 183 5.96 -1.78 -17.92
N TRP A 184 7.02 -1.07 -18.33
CA TRP A 184 7.76 -0.18 -17.45
C TRP A 184 6.91 1.01 -16.96
N ILE A 185 6.10 1.62 -17.84
CA ILE A 185 5.21 2.73 -17.47
C ILE A 185 4.17 2.26 -16.44
N TYR A 186 3.55 1.10 -16.65
CA TYR A 186 2.60 0.53 -15.69
C TYR A 186 3.25 0.24 -14.33
N HIS A 187 4.49 -0.22 -14.33
CA HIS A 187 5.30 -0.38 -13.14
C HIS A 187 5.51 0.94 -12.41
N ASN A 188 5.97 1.97 -13.11
CA ASN A 188 6.22 3.29 -12.55
C ASN A 188 4.95 3.88 -11.91
N VAL A 189 3.81 3.80 -12.63
CA VAL A 189 2.51 4.28 -12.13
C VAL A 189 2.07 3.49 -10.90
N SER A 190 2.12 2.15 -10.93
CA SER A 190 1.66 1.32 -9.82
C SER A 190 2.50 1.50 -8.56
N CYS A 191 3.81 1.64 -8.70
CA CYS A 191 4.73 1.89 -7.59
C CYS A 191 4.44 3.23 -6.89
N ARG A 192 4.18 4.30 -7.66
CA ARG A 192 3.84 5.62 -7.10
C ARG A 192 2.48 5.66 -6.45
N ALA A 193 1.51 4.96 -7.05
CA ALA A 193 0.13 4.91 -6.61
C ALA A 193 -0.12 3.95 -5.42
N ALA A 194 0.81 3.05 -5.14
CA ALA A 194 0.64 2.09 -4.06
C ALA A 194 0.59 2.76 -2.68
N ILE A 195 -0.20 2.17 -1.79
CA ILE A 195 -0.24 2.58 -0.39
C ILE A 195 1.18 2.50 0.18
N LYS A 196 1.68 3.62 0.69
CA LYS A 196 3.03 3.66 1.27
C LYS A 196 3.06 2.90 2.60
N ALA A 197 4.15 2.17 2.85
CA ALA A 197 4.37 1.55 4.14
C ALA A 197 4.35 2.61 5.26
N GLY A 198 3.74 2.28 6.40
CA GLY A 198 3.57 3.21 7.52
C GLY A 198 2.32 4.10 7.44
N ASN A 199 1.54 4.07 6.36
CA ASN A 199 0.24 4.73 6.33
C ASN A 199 -0.81 3.84 7.00
N LEU A 200 -1.54 4.39 7.97
CA LEU A 200 -2.70 3.71 8.56
C LEU A 200 -3.77 3.49 7.49
N SER A 201 -4.30 2.29 7.44
CA SER A 201 -5.39 1.93 6.53
C SER A 201 -6.69 1.73 7.30
N HIS A 202 -7.81 2.12 6.68
CA HIS A 202 -9.12 1.82 7.28
C HIS A 202 -9.36 0.29 7.24
N PRO A 203 -9.95 -0.32 8.28
CA PRO A 203 -10.20 -1.77 8.32
C PRO A 203 -10.91 -2.31 7.08
N GLN A 204 -11.83 -1.55 6.49
CA GLN A 204 -12.53 -1.95 5.27
C GLN A 204 -11.60 -2.03 4.06
N GLU A 205 -10.62 -1.14 3.96
CA GLU A 205 -9.62 -1.15 2.88
C GLU A 205 -8.74 -2.41 2.95
N LEU A 206 -8.37 -2.83 4.18
CA LEU A 206 -7.60 -4.06 4.41
C LEU A 206 -8.40 -5.30 3.98
N ILE A 207 -9.69 -5.33 4.31
CA ILE A 207 -10.60 -6.41 3.91
C ILE A 207 -10.74 -6.45 2.40
N ASP A 208 -10.95 -5.31 1.75
CA ASP A 208 -11.12 -5.23 0.31
C ASP A 208 -9.84 -5.61 -0.44
N LEU A 209 -8.68 -5.22 0.08
CA LEU A 209 -7.39 -5.60 -0.47
C LEU A 209 -7.16 -7.11 -0.38
N ALA A 210 -7.38 -7.69 0.80
CA ALA A 210 -7.25 -9.12 1.01
C ALA A 210 -8.21 -9.92 0.12
N ARG A 211 -9.48 -9.50 0.01
CA ARG A 211 -10.47 -10.14 -0.86
C ARG A 211 -10.06 -10.15 -2.33
N ARG A 212 -9.57 -9.02 -2.85
CA ARG A 212 -9.10 -8.94 -4.25
C ARG A 212 -7.94 -9.87 -4.54
N LEU A 213 -7.06 -10.09 -3.56
CA LEU A 213 -5.97 -11.07 -3.69
C LEU A 213 -6.48 -12.52 -3.66
N GLU A 214 -7.56 -12.80 -2.91
CA GLU A 214 -8.20 -14.12 -2.91
C GLU A 214 -8.90 -14.43 -4.24
N GLU A 215 -9.50 -13.43 -4.87
CA GLU A 215 -10.19 -13.56 -6.17
C GLU A 215 -9.23 -13.95 -7.30
N ASP A 216 -7.96 -13.57 -7.19
CA ASP A 216 -6.92 -13.90 -8.18
C ASP A 216 -5.73 -14.64 -7.55
N SER A 217 -5.85 -15.95 -7.43
CA SER A 217 -4.81 -16.83 -6.86
C SER A 217 -3.50 -16.86 -7.65
N THR A 218 -3.46 -16.26 -8.85
CA THR A 218 -2.22 -16.15 -9.65
C THR A 218 -1.31 -15.03 -9.17
N ILE A 219 -1.86 -14.08 -8.42
CA ILE A 219 -1.13 -12.94 -7.87
C ILE A 219 -0.36 -13.36 -6.62
N ARG A 220 0.90 -13.80 -6.81
CA ARG A 220 1.78 -14.26 -5.71
C ARG A 220 2.98 -13.35 -5.46
N TYR A 221 3.37 -12.56 -6.45
CA TYR A 221 4.55 -11.71 -6.43
C TYR A 221 4.21 -10.30 -6.89
N CYS A 222 4.83 -9.32 -6.25
CA CYS A 222 4.75 -7.93 -6.75
C CYS A 222 5.46 -7.82 -8.10
N PRO A 223 5.26 -6.72 -8.85
CA PRO A 223 5.94 -6.53 -10.11
C PRO A 223 7.48 -6.61 -10.03
N HIS A 224 8.08 -6.33 -8.88
CA HIS A 224 9.52 -6.44 -8.60
C HIS A 224 9.98 -7.87 -8.21
N GLY A 225 9.09 -8.86 -8.23
CA GLY A 225 9.40 -10.25 -7.91
C GLY A 225 9.45 -10.58 -6.41
N ARG A 226 9.05 -9.67 -5.51
CA ARG A 226 8.94 -9.95 -4.07
C ARG A 226 7.65 -10.71 -3.78
N PRO A 227 7.64 -11.69 -2.88
CA PRO A 227 6.40 -12.34 -2.48
C PRO A 227 5.45 -11.31 -1.83
N ILE A 228 4.19 -11.33 -2.24
CA ILE A 228 3.15 -10.47 -1.69
C ILE A 228 2.68 -10.98 -0.34
N SER A 229 2.71 -12.30 -0.14
CA SER A 229 2.28 -12.91 1.11
C SER A 229 3.21 -14.03 1.54
N ILE A 230 3.25 -14.25 2.86
CA ILE A 230 3.90 -15.40 3.48
C ILE A 230 2.90 -16.11 4.39
N ILE A 231 3.12 -17.39 4.63
CA ILE A 231 2.30 -18.20 5.53
C ILE A 231 3.13 -18.71 6.72
N ILE A 232 2.50 -18.73 7.91
CA ILE A 232 3.06 -19.31 9.12
C ILE A 232 2.09 -20.38 9.62
N LYS A 233 2.59 -21.61 9.77
CA LYS A 233 1.79 -22.72 10.29
C LYS A 233 1.69 -22.63 11.81
N ARG A 234 0.53 -22.99 12.34
CA ARG A 234 0.27 -23.08 13.79
C ARG A 234 1.35 -23.87 14.53
N ARG A 235 1.78 -25.00 13.95
CA ARG A 235 2.87 -25.82 14.51
C ARG A 235 4.17 -25.06 14.70
N GLU A 236 4.51 -24.14 13.78
CA GLU A 236 5.73 -23.32 13.88
C GLU A 236 5.67 -22.40 15.08
N ILE A 237 4.49 -21.78 15.30
CA ILE A 237 4.22 -20.93 16.46
C ILE A 237 4.27 -21.77 17.76
N GLU A 238 3.57 -22.91 17.81
CA GLU A 238 3.52 -23.78 18.98
C GLU A 238 4.92 -24.32 19.36
N LYS A 239 5.77 -24.59 18.35
CA LYS A 239 7.17 -24.97 18.59
C LYS A 239 7.96 -23.87 19.31
N GLN A 240 7.76 -22.60 18.99
CA GLN A 240 8.43 -21.48 19.66
C GLN A 240 8.01 -21.37 21.14
N PHE A 241 6.79 -21.80 21.47
CA PHE A 241 6.27 -21.85 22.84
C PHE A 241 6.53 -23.19 23.54
N GLY A 242 7.27 -24.11 22.94
CA GLY A 242 7.58 -25.41 23.54
C GLY A 242 6.36 -26.33 23.69
N ARG A 243 5.33 -26.17 22.87
CA ARG A 243 4.08 -26.95 22.93
C ARG A 243 4.07 -28.18 22.03
N VAL A 244 5.12 -28.39 21.22
CA VAL A 244 5.32 -29.53 20.30
C VAL A 244 6.76 -29.98 20.37
#